data_171886cb08bbf4668b4e3a7c428fc51b
#
_entry.id   171886cb08bbf4668b4e3a7c428fc51b
#
_cell.length_a   1.000
_cell.length_b   1.000
_cell.length_c   1.000
_cell.angle_alpha   90.00
_cell.angle_beta   90.00
_cell.angle_gamma   90.00
#
_symmetry.space_group_name_H-M   'P 1'
#
loop_
_entity.id
_entity.type
_entity.pdbx_description
1 polymer ?
#
loop_
_entity_poly.entity_id
_entity_poly.type
_entity_poly.pdbx_seq_one_letter_code
_entity_poly.pdbx_strand_id
1 'polypeptide(L)'
;MKFYQLKIVRKGSKPPIWRRCLIPADITFDRLADIMKDILQFESSDQYEFEFFQKKVQFRKTAEGQEQSRFEVLSADAEINIWMENEEWFTFRINDPDRDLPQYRANIEKVIPNTEIGKEGNKTPLLWPMIIKCSEPEIDEFWTDPKEVNTRLGKNFLMSVKTAADDMELSREPKVKDYLAAFSREELENQAKELKISSEGLSEDELAQKIADEILTPETMKKKLLLVDDTQIRVFEDAMDRKCFTPTEEEWAALDWAGAAGYLVAYSDERAEVPQEVIKTYNQINTEEFQNLRTKIGWLLDCESFLGFVYAVAPVKLMHQIYSSRQGFEADMDEFLRVFNSIDEEANICIIKDDKMIYKAVLENNLYRDIERVQYGNDFYIPSTEEVLDYAVNGYPSREPAYYNIYQFMTEEMHKTKEEADYLLYIVYKEFSMNGMLSDIMDIFNKENVVFDSDEQMKKFTTLLVDANNHTRMLDFRGHTPEEKGHVAVPIPMKKTPVTAPKKIYPNDPCPCGSGKKYKKCCGRNK
;
A
#
# COMPACT_ATOMS: atom_id res chain seq x y z
N MET A 1 10.09 -0.81 -4.58
CA MET A 1 9.86 0.49 -3.92
C MET A 1 9.47 0.23 -2.48
N LYS A 2 9.97 0.98 -1.51
CA LYS A 2 9.59 0.92 -0.09
C LYS A 2 8.86 2.22 0.24
N PHE A 3 8.03 2.20 1.29
CA PHE A 3 7.41 3.40 1.83
C PHE A 3 7.75 3.55 3.31
N TYR A 4 7.94 4.77 3.74
CA TYR A 4 8.00 5.12 5.15
C TYR A 4 6.62 5.52 5.64
N GLN A 5 6.12 4.87 6.69
CA GLN A 5 4.98 5.38 7.44
C GLN A 5 5.49 6.40 8.44
N LEU A 6 5.17 7.66 8.21
CA LEU A 6 5.58 8.77 9.08
C LEU A 6 4.38 9.28 9.89
N LYS A 7 4.59 9.50 11.19
CA LYS A 7 3.67 10.29 12.02
C LYS A 7 4.27 11.67 12.24
N ILE A 8 3.73 12.66 11.55
CA ILE A 8 4.15 14.06 11.59
C ILE A 8 3.34 14.78 12.65
N VAL A 9 4.00 15.33 13.67
CA VAL A 9 3.36 15.97 14.83
C VAL A 9 3.83 17.42 14.94
N ARG A 10 2.89 18.37 15.05
CA ARG A 10 3.18 19.78 15.31
C ARG A 10 3.74 19.94 16.73
N LYS A 11 4.94 20.49 16.87
CA LYS A 11 5.54 20.73 18.19
C LYS A 11 4.75 21.76 18.99
N GLY A 12 4.54 21.45 20.26
CA GLY A 12 3.88 22.38 21.19
C GLY A 12 2.36 22.43 21.12
N SER A 13 1.71 21.74 20.18
CA SER A 13 0.23 21.68 20.12
C SER A 13 -0.36 20.89 21.28
N LYS A 14 -1.46 21.41 21.87
CA LYS A 14 -2.23 20.77 22.94
C LYS A 14 -3.72 21.04 22.71
N PRO A 15 -4.53 20.05 22.33
CA PRO A 15 -4.17 18.65 22.06
C PRO A 15 -3.19 18.48 20.89
N PRO A 16 -2.54 17.30 20.74
CA PRO A 16 -1.57 17.07 19.67
C PRO A 16 -2.22 17.14 18.29
N ILE A 17 -1.67 17.97 17.40
CA ILE A 17 -2.03 18.03 15.99
C ILE A 17 -1.04 17.15 15.22
N TRP A 18 -1.54 16.18 14.46
CA TRP A 18 -0.69 15.21 13.77
C TRP A 18 -1.32 14.68 12.49
N ARG A 19 -0.47 14.21 11.57
CA ARG A 19 -0.85 13.47 10.36
C ARG A 19 0.01 12.23 10.24
N ARG A 20 -0.60 11.10 9.84
CA ARG A 20 0.10 9.86 9.53
C ARG A 20 0.08 9.69 8.02
N CYS A 21 1.25 9.50 7.41
CA CYS A 21 1.42 9.53 5.98
C CYS A 21 2.27 8.36 5.51
N LEU A 22 2.04 7.92 4.29
CA LEU A 22 2.93 7.04 3.55
C LEU A 22 3.76 7.89 2.59
N ILE A 23 5.07 7.74 2.64
CA ILE A 23 6.04 8.50 1.84
C ILE A 23 6.92 7.51 1.09
N PRO A 24 7.08 7.63 -0.24
CA PRO A 24 8.02 6.82 -1.00
C PRO A 24 9.44 6.93 -0.43
N ALA A 25 10.17 5.82 -0.36
CA ALA A 25 11.54 5.83 0.19
C ALA A 25 12.59 6.34 -0.82
N ASP A 26 12.28 6.20 -2.10
CA ASP A 26 13.22 6.46 -3.21
C ASP A 26 13.00 7.89 -3.76
N ILE A 27 13.06 8.89 -2.87
CA ILE A 27 12.95 10.32 -3.18
C ILE A 27 14.05 11.12 -2.48
N THR A 28 14.30 12.33 -2.94
CA THR A 28 15.23 13.28 -2.30
C THR A 28 14.58 14.05 -1.16
N PHE A 29 15.38 14.71 -0.30
CA PHE A 29 14.86 15.63 0.73
C PHE A 29 14.17 16.86 0.13
N ASP A 30 14.59 17.32 -1.05
CA ASP A 30 13.90 18.41 -1.77
C ASP A 30 12.47 17.97 -2.13
N ARG A 31 12.33 16.77 -2.68
CA ARG A 31 11.02 16.19 -2.99
C ARG A 31 10.18 15.92 -1.75
N LEU A 32 10.81 15.43 -0.68
CA LEU A 32 10.12 15.27 0.60
C LEU A 32 9.61 16.60 1.15
N ALA A 33 10.35 17.70 0.96
CA ALA A 33 9.92 19.01 1.39
C ALA A 33 8.62 19.46 0.68
N ASP A 34 8.50 19.24 -0.62
CA ASP A 34 7.29 19.56 -1.37
C ASP A 34 6.10 18.73 -0.89
N ILE A 35 6.30 17.44 -0.69
CA ILE A 35 5.27 16.54 -0.12
C ILE A 35 4.86 17.02 1.30
N MET A 36 5.83 17.40 2.13
CA MET A 36 5.55 17.90 3.48
C MET A 36 4.78 19.22 3.45
N LYS A 37 5.09 20.14 2.52
CA LYS A 37 4.34 21.38 2.32
C LYS A 37 2.88 21.10 1.98
N ASP A 38 2.63 20.19 1.04
CA ASP A 38 1.28 19.78 0.66
C ASP A 38 0.52 19.14 1.82
N ILE A 39 1.13 18.19 2.53
CA ILE A 39 0.55 17.53 3.70
C ILE A 39 0.20 18.53 4.80
N LEU A 40 1.04 19.52 5.05
CA LEU A 40 0.93 20.49 6.14
C LEU A 40 0.23 21.79 5.73
N GLN A 41 -0.20 21.90 4.46
CA GLN A 41 -0.92 23.06 3.91
C GLN A 41 -0.12 24.36 3.95
N PHE A 42 1.17 24.31 3.65
CA PHE A 42 1.99 25.50 3.51
C PHE A 42 1.96 26.02 2.07
N GLU A 43 1.94 27.34 1.94
CA GLU A 43 2.23 28.01 0.67
C GLU A 43 3.69 27.75 0.26
N SER A 44 3.97 27.81 -1.04
CA SER A 44 5.29 27.56 -1.59
C SER A 44 6.35 28.46 -0.93
N SER A 45 7.30 27.86 -0.25
CA SER A 45 8.53 28.50 0.25
C SER A 45 9.70 27.60 -0.08
N ASP A 46 10.75 28.16 -0.70
CA ASP A 46 11.97 27.42 -1.03
C ASP A 46 12.91 27.24 0.17
N GLN A 47 12.60 27.88 1.29
CA GLN A 47 13.43 27.80 2.49
C GLN A 47 12.84 26.80 3.48
N TYR A 48 13.45 25.65 3.56
CA TYR A 48 13.07 24.59 4.50
C TYR A 48 14.31 23.90 5.06
N GLU A 49 14.13 23.14 6.15
CA GLU A 49 15.20 22.32 6.72
C GLU A 49 14.66 21.04 7.37
N PHE A 50 15.43 19.98 7.21
CA PHE A 50 15.29 18.72 7.94
C PHE A 50 16.46 18.56 8.89
N GLU A 51 16.22 18.27 10.16
CA GLU A 51 17.29 18.04 11.15
C GLU A 51 17.24 16.62 11.68
N PHE A 52 18.33 15.90 11.53
CA PHE A 52 18.59 14.60 12.14
C PHE A 52 19.49 14.80 13.37
N PHE A 53 18.87 14.98 14.51
CA PHE A 53 19.54 15.39 15.74
C PHE A 53 20.60 14.39 16.20
N GLN A 54 20.35 13.08 16.04
CA GLN A 54 21.28 12.04 16.45
C GLN A 54 22.52 12.00 15.57
N LYS A 55 22.36 12.22 14.27
CA LYS A 55 23.46 12.26 13.28
C LYS A 55 24.16 13.62 13.21
N LYS A 56 23.59 14.65 13.83
CA LYS A 56 24.07 16.04 13.77
C LYS A 56 24.18 16.59 12.35
N VAL A 57 23.23 16.21 11.49
CA VAL A 57 23.15 16.68 10.10
C VAL A 57 21.84 17.41 9.86
N GLN A 58 21.86 18.29 8.88
CA GLN A 58 20.73 19.11 8.44
C GLN A 58 20.70 19.15 6.92
N PHE A 59 19.53 18.89 6.33
CA PHE A 59 19.31 19.00 4.88
C PHE A 59 18.52 20.25 4.57
N ARG A 60 18.98 21.01 3.59
CA ARG A 60 18.32 22.20 3.06
C ARG A 60 18.72 22.48 1.63
N LYS A 61 17.87 23.24 0.91
CA LYS A 61 18.24 23.77 -0.40
C LYS A 61 19.38 24.77 -0.22
N THR A 62 20.47 24.60 -0.95
CA THR A 62 21.65 25.46 -0.84
C THR A 62 21.34 26.82 -1.41
N ALA A 63 21.24 27.87 -0.56
CA ALA A 63 21.22 29.25 -0.98
C ALA A 63 22.54 29.92 -0.52
N GLU A 64 23.14 30.72 -1.37
CA GLU A 64 24.31 31.56 -1.01
C GLU A 64 23.93 32.56 0.09
N GLY A 65 24.72 32.64 1.16
CA GLY A 65 24.58 33.63 2.22
C GLY A 65 24.04 33.08 3.54
N GLN A 66 24.74 32.15 4.20
CA GLN A 66 24.15 31.34 5.26
C GLN A 66 24.54 31.70 6.68
N GLU A 67 23.52 31.72 7.56
CA GLU A 67 23.67 31.67 9.01
C GLU A 67 24.40 30.39 9.47
N GLN A 68 25.18 30.52 10.56
CA GLN A 68 25.89 29.39 11.17
C GLN A 68 24.94 28.33 11.66
N SER A 69 24.91 27.17 11.01
CA SER A 69 24.20 25.99 11.51
C SER A 69 25.02 25.32 12.63
N ARG A 70 24.32 24.77 13.64
CA ARG A 70 24.93 23.92 14.67
C ARG A 70 25.21 22.49 14.19
N PHE A 71 24.69 22.10 13.04
CA PHE A 71 24.84 20.80 12.41
C PHE A 71 25.59 20.93 11.08
N GLU A 72 26.13 19.81 10.62
CA GLU A 72 26.66 19.71 9.27
C GLU A 72 25.50 19.89 8.26
N VAL A 73 25.68 20.80 7.30
CA VAL A 73 24.65 21.08 6.28
C VAL A 73 24.98 20.30 5.04
N LEU A 74 24.00 19.51 4.60
CA LEU A 74 24.06 18.69 3.40
C LEU A 74 23.02 19.16 2.38
N SER A 75 23.26 18.83 1.09
CA SER A 75 22.31 19.14 0.02
C SER A 75 21.00 18.37 0.20
N ALA A 76 19.89 19.02 -0.09
CA ALA A 76 18.58 18.39 -0.13
C ALA A 76 18.38 17.46 -1.33
N ASP A 77 19.33 17.41 -2.27
CA ASP A 77 19.32 16.42 -3.37
C ASP A 77 19.70 15.00 -2.89
N ALA A 78 20.11 14.86 -1.61
CA ALA A 78 20.38 13.55 -1.02
C ALA A 78 19.10 12.72 -0.88
N GLU A 79 19.21 11.42 -1.18
CA GLU A 79 18.10 10.47 -1.03
C GLU A 79 17.73 10.21 0.43
N ILE A 80 16.44 10.19 0.73
CA ILE A 80 15.94 10.01 2.11
C ILE A 80 16.20 8.61 2.67
N ASN A 81 16.20 7.57 1.82
CA ASN A 81 16.40 6.18 2.23
C ASN A 81 17.76 5.96 2.93
N ILE A 82 18.81 6.64 2.45
CA ILE A 82 20.17 6.56 3.02
C ILE A 82 20.21 7.09 4.47
N TRP A 83 19.39 8.08 4.75
CA TRP A 83 19.43 8.81 6.01
C TRP A 83 18.33 8.41 7.00
N MET A 84 17.17 7.96 6.51
CA MET A 84 16.07 7.52 7.34
C MET A 84 16.20 6.07 7.80
N GLU A 85 17.03 5.26 7.14
CA GLU A 85 17.27 3.87 7.55
C GLU A 85 17.92 3.86 8.95
N ASN A 86 17.28 3.16 9.91
CA ASN A 86 17.65 3.08 11.32
C ASN A 86 17.47 4.38 12.15
N GLU A 87 16.77 5.38 11.62
CA GLU A 87 16.36 6.54 12.40
C GLU A 87 14.93 6.39 12.94
N GLU A 88 14.70 6.89 14.16
CA GLU A 88 13.36 6.86 14.75
C GLU A 88 12.56 8.12 14.42
N TRP A 89 13.23 9.25 14.22
CA TRP A 89 12.59 10.54 13.97
C TRP A 89 13.54 11.60 13.44
N PHE A 90 12.97 12.61 12.78
CA PHE A 90 13.63 13.84 12.38
C PHE A 90 12.70 15.03 12.63
N THR A 91 13.22 16.27 12.49
CA THR A 91 12.38 17.47 12.52
C THR A 91 12.35 18.15 11.17
N PHE A 92 11.20 18.77 10.88
CA PHE A 92 10.97 19.55 9.68
C PHE A 92 10.44 20.93 10.05
N ARG A 93 10.92 21.96 9.40
CA ARG A 93 10.36 23.31 9.43
C ARG A 93 10.55 24.02 8.10
N ILE A 94 9.66 24.98 7.86
CA ILE A 94 9.79 25.95 6.78
C ILE A 94 10.29 27.25 7.43
N ASN A 95 11.31 27.85 6.84
CA ASN A 95 11.86 29.12 7.27
C ASN A 95 11.21 30.23 6.43
N ASP A 96 10.34 31.01 7.05
CA ASP A 96 9.72 32.19 6.44
C ASP A 96 10.28 33.42 7.21
N PRO A 97 10.92 34.39 6.54
CA PRO A 97 11.48 35.54 7.22
C PRO A 97 10.43 36.46 7.87
N ASP A 98 9.18 36.38 7.40
CA ASP A 98 8.09 37.25 7.84
C ASP A 98 7.12 36.58 8.82
N ARG A 99 7.22 35.24 9.01
CA ARG A 99 6.30 34.45 9.81
C ARG A 99 7.04 33.45 10.70
N ASP A 100 6.63 33.33 11.96
CA ASP A 100 7.08 32.28 12.87
C ASP A 100 6.21 31.02 12.62
N LEU A 101 6.65 30.16 11.71
CA LEU A 101 5.94 28.95 11.33
C LEU A 101 6.22 27.80 12.28
N PRO A 102 5.25 26.91 12.51
CA PRO A 102 5.40 25.79 13.43
C PRO A 102 6.47 24.81 12.97
N GLN A 103 7.19 24.23 13.93
CA GLN A 103 8.11 23.13 13.70
C GLN A 103 7.38 21.79 13.88
N TYR A 104 7.74 20.82 13.07
CA TYR A 104 7.16 19.48 13.11
C TYR A 104 8.20 18.43 13.48
N ARG A 105 7.75 17.38 14.17
CA ARG A 105 8.52 16.17 14.40
C ARG A 105 7.88 15.06 13.60
N ALA A 106 8.63 14.43 12.71
CA ALA A 106 8.24 13.26 11.97
C ALA A 106 8.84 12.01 12.63
N ASN A 107 8.00 11.13 13.16
CA ASN A 107 8.43 9.84 13.70
C ASN A 107 8.29 8.79 12.59
N ILE A 108 9.33 7.98 12.39
CA ILE A 108 9.34 6.87 11.44
C ILE A 108 8.74 5.66 12.15
N GLU A 109 7.48 5.35 11.87
CA GLU A 109 6.76 4.28 12.58
C GLU A 109 7.02 2.90 11.97
N LYS A 110 7.11 2.84 10.63
CA LYS A 110 7.31 1.59 9.88
C LYS A 110 8.02 1.85 8.56
N VAL A 111 8.70 0.83 8.07
CA VAL A 111 9.14 0.72 6.66
C VAL A 111 8.29 -0.37 6.02
N ILE A 112 7.53 -0.03 4.99
CA ILE A 112 6.55 -0.91 4.37
C ILE A 112 7.02 -1.23 2.95
N PRO A 113 7.29 -2.50 2.60
CA PRO A 113 7.55 -2.89 1.23
C PRO A 113 6.32 -2.60 0.35
N ASN A 114 6.51 -2.19 -0.89
CA ASN A 114 5.40 -1.88 -1.82
C ASN A 114 4.45 -3.07 -2.03
N THR A 115 4.98 -4.29 -1.95
CA THR A 115 4.20 -5.54 -1.99
C THR A 115 3.21 -5.71 -0.84
N GLU A 116 3.33 -4.93 0.26
CA GLU A 116 2.40 -4.93 1.37
C GLU A 116 1.32 -3.85 1.26
N ILE A 117 1.59 -2.77 0.53
CA ILE A 117 0.66 -1.64 0.40
C ILE A 117 -0.47 -1.96 -0.58
N GLY A 118 -0.22 -2.73 -1.62
CA GLY A 118 -1.23 -3.20 -2.58
C GLY A 118 -2.19 -4.27 -2.06
N LYS A 119 -2.05 -4.70 -0.79
CA LYS A 119 -2.93 -5.71 -0.17
C LYS A 119 -4.19 -5.11 0.46
N GLU A 120 -4.29 -3.78 0.56
CA GLU A 120 -5.47 -3.09 1.10
C GLU A 120 -6.44 -2.69 -0.02
N GLY A 121 -7.17 -3.66 -0.56
CA GLY A 121 -8.36 -3.41 -1.38
C GLY A 121 -8.15 -2.81 -2.79
N ASN A 122 -6.96 -2.29 -3.13
CA ASN A 122 -6.58 -1.87 -4.48
C ASN A 122 -5.38 -2.67 -4.96
N LYS A 123 -5.56 -3.41 -6.05
CA LYS A 123 -4.50 -4.20 -6.71
C LYS A 123 -3.38 -3.33 -7.33
N THR A 124 -3.48 -2.02 -7.24
CA THR A 124 -2.48 -1.09 -7.75
C THR A 124 -1.43 -0.81 -6.67
N PRO A 125 -0.14 -0.98 -6.94
CA PRO A 125 0.90 -0.54 -6.01
C PRO A 125 0.73 0.97 -5.77
N LEU A 126 0.83 1.40 -4.51
CA LEU A 126 0.80 2.81 -4.20
C LEU A 126 2.03 3.47 -4.85
N LEU A 127 1.80 4.43 -5.72
CA LEU A 127 2.86 5.11 -6.48
C LEU A 127 3.15 6.51 -5.94
N TRP A 128 2.32 7.06 -5.05
CA TRP A 128 2.42 8.44 -4.55
C TRP A 128 2.25 8.52 -3.03
N PRO A 129 2.75 9.60 -2.41
CA PRO A 129 2.57 9.85 -0.99
C PRO A 129 1.10 10.09 -0.66
N MET A 130 0.66 9.64 0.54
CA MET A 130 -0.71 9.87 0.99
C MET A 130 -0.82 10.04 2.50
N ILE A 131 -1.83 10.78 2.93
CA ILE A 131 -2.28 10.81 4.32
C ILE A 131 -3.20 9.61 4.54
N ILE A 132 -2.87 8.77 5.51
CA ILE A 132 -3.71 7.62 5.90
C ILE A 132 -4.55 7.93 7.15
N LYS A 133 -4.13 8.89 7.98
CA LYS A 133 -4.87 9.33 9.17
C LYS A 133 -4.38 10.70 9.66
N CYS A 134 -5.27 11.49 10.28
CA CYS A 134 -4.92 12.78 10.88
C CYS A 134 -5.68 13.01 12.20
N SER A 135 -5.31 14.10 12.91
CA SER A 135 -6.07 14.61 14.04
C SER A 135 -7.44 15.15 13.63
N GLU A 136 -8.35 15.28 14.59
CA GLU A 136 -9.71 15.75 14.35
C GLU A 136 -9.76 17.21 13.83
N PRO A 137 -10.77 17.56 12.99
CA PRO A 137 -10.91 18.88 12.38
C PRO A 137 -10.96 20.03 13.39
N GLU A 138 -11.63 19.80 14.52
CA GLU A 138 -11.88 20.87 15.52
C GLU A 138 -10.61 21.34 16.24
N ILE A 139 -9.53 20.57 16.18
CA ILE A 139 -8.28 20.88 16.88
C ILE A 139 -7.17 21.37 15.97
N ASP A 140 -7.33 21.27 14.65
CA ASP A 140 -6.35 21.67 13.65
C ASP A 140 -6.87 22.85 12.82
N GLU A 141 -6.39 24.05 13.07
CA GLU A 141 -6.76 25.27 12.35
C GLU A 141 -6.42 25.24 10.85
N PHE A 142 -5.50 24.36 10.46
CA PHE A 142 -5.10 24.10 9.07
C PHE A 142 -5.60 22.75 8.56
N TRP A 143 -6.67 22.22 9.18
CA TRP A 143 -7.22 20.95 8.77
C TRP A 143 -7.83 21.06 7.37
N THR A 144 -7.50 20.08 6.54
CA THR A 144 -8.14 19.87 5.24
C THR A 144 -8.47 18.38 5.14
N ASP A 145 -9.54 18.06 4.42
CA ASP A 145 -9.94 16.68 4.21
C ASP A 145 -8.76 15.88 3.62
N PRO A 146 -8.35 14.78 4.26
CA PRO A 146 -7.28 13.93 3.74
C PRO A 146 -7.51 13.49 2.30
N LYS A 147 -8.76 13.34 1.85
CA LYS A 147 -9.08 13.00 0.45
C LYS A 147 -8.65 14.11 -0.52
N GLU A 148 -8.92 15.37 -0.18
CA GLU A 148 -8.50 16.51 -1.00
C GLU A 148 -6.98 16.62 -1.08
N VAL A 149 -6.31 16.44 0.08
CA VAL A 149 -4.83 16.46 0.13
C VAL A 149 -4.24 15.31 -0.66
N ASN A 150 -4.79 14.10 -0.54
CA ASN A 150 -4.32 12.93 -1.27
C ASN A 150 -4.52 13.09 -2.78
N THR A 151 -5.65 13.66 -3.21
CA THR A 151 -5.89 14.00 -4.62
C THR A 151 -4.83 14.99 -5.13
N ARG A 152 -4.51 16.02 -4.34
CA ARG A 152 -3.48 17.00 -4.69
C ARG A 152 -2.08 16.38 -4.67
N LEU A 153 -1.75 15.55 -3.69
CA LEU A 153 -0.48 14.82 -3.62
C LEU A 153 -0.31 13.91 -4.83
N GLY A 154 -1.34 13.16 -5.22
CA GLY A 154 -1.35 12.37 -6.44
C GLY A 154 -1.09 13.24 -7.67
N LYS A 155 -1.83 14.35 -7.81
CA LYS A 155 -1.61 15.34 -8.87
C LYS A 155 -0.17 15.86 -8.88
N ASN A 156 0.34 16.35 -7.76
CA ASN A 156 1.67 16.96 -7.67
C ASN A 156 2.80 15.95 -7.83
N PHE A 157 2.61 14.72 -7.40
CA PHE A 157 3.56 13.65 -7.64
C PHE A 157 3.58 13.23 -9.10
N LEU A 158 2.42 13.15 -9.73
CA LEU A 158 2.29 12.99 -11.17
C LEU A 158 2.76 14.26 -11.93
N MET A 159 2.54 15.47 -11.41
CA MET A 159 2.96 16.74 -12.02
C MET A 159 4.48 16.95 -11.97
N SER A 160 5.22 16.36 -11.05
CA SER A 160 6.69 16.42 -11.11
C SER A 160 7.26 15.53 -12.22
N VAL A 161 6.51 14.54 -12.62
CA VAL A 161 6.69 13.83 -13.90
C VAL A 161 6.25 14.73 -15.08
N LYS A 162 5.41 15.75 -14.83
CA LYS A 162 4.76 16.63 -15.82
C LYS A 162 5.51 17.93 -16.17
N THR A 163 6.31 18.52 -15.27
CA THR A 163 6.98 19.80 -15.54
C THR A 163 7.88 19.77 -16.77
N ALA A 164 8.27 18.60 -17.19
CA ALA A 164 9.00 18.41 -18.41
C ALA A 164 8.11 18.32 -19.67
N ALA A 165 6.81 18.08 -19.52
CA ALA A 165 5.86 18.13 -20.65
C ALA A 165 5.37 19.57 -20.95
N ASP A 166 5.49 20.50 -19.99
CA ASP A 166 5.07 21.90 -20.16
C ASP A 166 5.97 22.72 -21.10
N ASP A 167 7.24 22.33 -21.26
CA ASP A 167 8.16 22.89 -22.26
C ASP A 167 7.93 22.35 -23.69
N MET A 168 7.03 21.37 -23.81
CA MET A 168 6.59 20.91 -25.13
C MET A 168 5.47 21.83 -25.64
N GLU A 169 5.78 22.70 -26.60
CA GLU A 169 4.77 23.19 -27.54
C GLU A 169 3.88 22.00 -27.96
N LEU A 170 2.57 22.09 -27.68
CA LEU A 170 1.57 21.09 -28.05
C LEU A 170 1.85 20.58 -29.47
N SER A 171 2.65 19.56 -29.59
CA SER A 171 2.85 18.91 -30.87
C SER A 171 1.50 18.37 -31.30
N ARG A 172 1.15 18.50 -32.56
CA ARG A 172 -0.13 18.01 -33.07
C ARG A 172 -0.35 16.51 -32.83
N GLU A 173 0.71 15.77 -32.46
CA GLU A 173 0.71 14.34 -32.18
C GLU A 173 1.78 14.03 -31.11
N PRO A 174 1.43 13.88 -29.83
CA PRO A 174 2.37 13.54 -28.77
C PRO A 174 2.97 12.15 -29.02
N LYS A 175 4.28 12.04 -28.83
CA LYS A 175 5.01 10.77 -28.92
C LYS A 175 5.42 10.27 -27.54
N VAL A 176 5.45 8.97 -27.38
CA VAL A 176 5.92 8.31 -26.16
C VAL A 176 7.34 8.77 -25.80
N LYS A 177 8.24 8.87 -26.76
CA LYS A 177 9.61 9.36 -26.55
C LYS A 177 9.63 10.76 -25.91
N ASP A 178 8.81 11.67 -26.43
CA ASP A 178 8.78 13.06 -25.95
C ASP A 178 8.29 13.13 -24.51
N TYR A 179 7.34 12.27 -24.14
CA TYR A 179 6.87 12.12 -22.77
C TYR A 179 7.97 11.54 -21.87
N LEU A 180 8.68 10.50 -22.30
CA LEU A 180 9.76 9.89 -21.54
C LEU A 180 11.00 10.81 -21.42
N ALA A 181 11.26 11.66 -22.42
CA ALA A 181 12.33 12.66 -22.34
C ALA A 181 12.13 13.70 -21.21
N ALA A 182 10.92 13.73 -20.66
CA ALA A 182 10.57 14.52 -19.50
C ALA A 182 10.94 13.88 -18.16
N PHE A 183 11.32 12.61 -18.15
CA PHE A 183 11.68 11.87 -16.93
C PHE A 183 13.12 12.18 -16.54
N SER A 184 13.38 12.16 -15.24
CA SER A 184 14.75 12.24 -14.72
C SER A 184 15.57 11.03 -15.19
N ARG A 185 16.89 11.20 -15.19
CA ARG A 185 17.82 10.10 -15.52
C ARG A 185 17.54 8.83 -14.72
N GLU A 186 17.27 8.99 -13.42
CA GLU A 186 17.00 7.87 -12.51
C GLU A 186 15.71 7.12 -12.87
N GLU A 187 14.64 7.86 -13.19
CA GLU A 187 13.37 7.26 -13.62
C GLU A 187 13.53 6.47 -14.91
N LEU A 188 14.28 7.01 -15.87
CA LEU A 188 14.62 6.31 -17.11
C LEU A 188 15.46 5.05 -16.86
N GLU A 189 16.44 5.10 -15.95
CA GLU A 189 17.26 3.93 -15.59
C GLU A 189 16.45 2.86 -14.88
N ASN A 190 15.51 3.23 -14.02
CA ASN A 190 14.59 2.30 -13.36
C ASN A 190 13.69 1.59 -14.39
N GLN A 191 13.09 2.34 -15.32
CA GLN A 191 12.30 1.75 -16.40
C GLN A 191 13.16 0.86 -17.33
N ALA A 192 14.35 1.32 -17.69
CA ALA A 192 15.28 0.55 -18.50
C ALA A 192 15.66 -0.78 -17.84
N LYS A 193 15.87 -0.78 -16.52
CA LYS A 193 16.17 -1.98 -15.74
C LYS A 193 15.02 -2.98 -15.76
N GLU A 194 13.78 -2.53 -15.60
CA GLU A 194 12.59 -3.38 -15.71
C GLU A 194 12.48 -4.01 -17.11
N LEU A 195 12.79 -3.24 -18.13
CA LEU A 195 12.77 -3.67 -19.53
C LEU A 195 14.04 -4.43 -19.95
N LYS A 196 15.01 -4.64 -19.04
CA LYS A 196 16.31 -5.28 -19.30
C LYS A 196 17.14 -4.56 -20.37
N ILE A 197 16.97 -3.23 -20.48
CA ILE A 197 17.73 -2.34 -21.37
C ILE A 197 18.98 -1.86 -20.62
N SER A 198 20.17 -1.95 -21.25
CA SER A 198 21.38 -1.36 -20.69
C SER A 198 21.35 0.18 -20.85
N SER A 199 21.50 0.90 -19.72
CA SER A 199 21.60 2.36 -19.69
C SER A 199 23.04 2.88 -19.82
N GLU A 200 24.04 1.97 -19.82
CA GLU A 200 25.45 2.33 -19.79
C GLU A 200 25.88 3.06 -21.07
N GLY A 201 26.45 4.25 -20.90
CA GLY A 201 26.98 5.06 -22.00
C GLY A 201 25.93 5.79 -22.84
N LEU A 202 24.65 5.71 -22.49
CA LEU A 202 23.58 6.41 -23.19
C LEU A 202 23.27 7.77 -22.55
N SER A 203 22.97 8.77 -23.38
CA SER A 203 22.33 10.02 -22.93
C SER A 203 20.88 9.75 -22.52
N GLU A 204 20.26 10.71 -21.81
CA GLU A 204 18.84 10.62 -21.43
C GLU A 204 17.92 10.49 -22.65
N ASP A 205 18.18 11.28 -23.70
CA ASP A 205 17.41 11.22 -24.95
C ASP A 205 17.53 9.87 -25.67
N GLU A 206 18.74 9.29 -25.72
CA GLU A 206 18.97 7.96 -26.30
C GLU A 206 18.31 6.86 -25.45
N LEU A 207 18.31 7.01 -24.13
CA LEU A 207 17.68 6.08 -23.21
C LEU A 207 16.15 6.15 -23.33
N ALA A 208 15.58 7.36 -23.33
CA ALA A 208 14.16 7.58 -23.56
C ALA A 208 13.68 6.99 -24.90
N GLN A 209 14.49 7.16 -25.97
CA GLN A 209 14.18 6.56 -27.25
C GLN A 209 14.16 5.03 -27.19
N LYS A 210 15.17 4.40 -26.58
CA LYS A 210 15.21 2.94 -26.45
C LYS A 210 14.07 2.38 -25.61
N ILE A 211 13.71 3.09 -24.53
CA ILE A 211 12.55 2.71 -23.70
C ILE A 211 11.26 2.82 -24.53
N ALA A 212 11.07 3.94 -25.25
CA ALA A 212 9.91 4.13 -26.13
C ALA A 212 9.81 3.03 -27.18
N ASP A 213 10.91 2.72 -27.86
CA ASP A 213 10.95 1.65 -28.87
C ASP A 213 10.56 0.30 -28.27
N GLU A 214 11.01 -0.02 -27.06
CA GLU A 214 10.73 -1.31 -26.40
C GLU A 214 9.29 -1.39 -25.90
N ILE A 215 8.76 -0.38 -25.20
CA ILE A 215 7.39 -0.42 -24.68
C ILE A 215 6.32 -0.39 -25.78
N LEU A 216 6.67 0.13 -26.96
CA LEU A 216 5.82 0.12 -28.15
C LEU A 216 5.94 -1.19 -28.96
N THR A 217 6.77 -2.14 -28.56
CA THR A 217 6.75 -3.45 -29.22
C THR A 217 5.44 -4.18 -28.87
N PRO A 218 4.82 -4.90 -29.84
CA PRO A 218 3.62 -5.68 -29.57
C PRO A 218 3.81 -6.70 -28.44
N GLU A 219 5.00 -7.24 -28.28
CA GLU A 219 5.32 -8.23 -27.25
C GLU A 219 5.31 -7.62 -25.86
N THR A 220 6.02 -6.51 -25.64
CA THR A 220 6.11 -5.83 -24.35
C THR A 220 4.76 -5.25 -23.95
N MET A 221 4.04 -4.60 -24.89
CA MET A 221 2.70 -4.09 -24.63
C MET A 221 1.73 -5.22 -24.27
N LYS A 222 1.77 -6.35 -24.99
CA LYS A 222 0.93 -7.52 -24.69
C LYS A 222 1.17 -8.03 -23.28
N LYS A 223 2.43 -8.18 -22.85
CA LYS A 223 2.78 -8.63 -21.50
C LYS A 223 2.23 -7.70 -20.42
N LYS A 224 2.37 -6.39 -20.60
CA LYS A 224 1.83 -5.38 -19.66
C LYS A 224 0.31 -5.47 -19.57
N LEU A 225 -0.38 -5.53 -20.70
CA LEU A 225 -1.84 -5.54 -20.77
C LEU A 225 -2.48 -6.83 -20.26
N LEU A 226 -1.77 -7.96 -20.24
CA LEU A 226 -2.26 -9.23 -19.69
C LEU A 226 -2.61 -9.13 -18.19
N LEU A 227 -1.99 -8.20 -17.45
CA LEU A 227 -2.16 -8.03 -16.00
C LEU A 227 -3.11 -6.90 -15.63
N VAL A 228 -3.61 -6.16 -16.61
CA VAL A 228 -4.53 -5.03 -16.41
C VAL A 228 -5.96 -5.57 -16.34
N ASP A 229 -6.74 -5.12 -15.35
CA ASP A 229 -8.12 -5.58 -15.19
C ASP A 229 -9.06 -5.05 -16.29
N ASP A 230 -10.22 -5.70 -16.42
CA ASP A 230 -11.16 -5.38 -17.51
C ASP A 230 -11.79 -3.99 -17.40
N THR A 231 -11.89 -3.42 -16.19
CA THR A 231 -12.39 -2.06 -15.98
C THR A 231 -11.36 -1.04 -16.44
N GLN A 232 -10.10 -1.23 -16.04
CA GLN A 232 -8.98 -0.39 -16.45
C GLN A 232 -8.80 -0.40 -17.98
N ILE A 233 -8.88 -1.59 -18.61
CA ILE A 233 -8.77 -1.69 -20.08
C ILE A 233 -9.92 -0.96 -20.78
N ARG A 234 -11.17 -1.09 -20.31
CA ARG A 234 -12.30 -0.37 -20.92
C ARG A 234 -12.09 1.14 -20.84
N VAL A 235 -11.66 1.67 -19.69
CA VAL A 235 -11.39 3.11 -19.54
C VAL A 235 -10.23 3.52 -20.45
N PHE A 236 -9.22 2.68 -20.64
CA PHE A 236 -8.12 2.93 -21.55
C PHE A 236 -8.57 2.91 -23.02
N GLU A 237 -9.41 1.95 -23.41
CA GLU A 237 -10.03 1.91 -24.75
C GLU A 237 -10.90 3.15 -25.03
N ASP A 238 -11.74 3.56 -24.07
CA ASP A 238 -12.51 4.79 -24.14
C ASP A 238 -11.60 6.04 -24.26
N ALA A 239 -10.44 6.03 -23.58
CA ALA A 239 -9.45 7.10 -23.67
C ALA A 239 -8.79 7.20 -25.05
N MET A 240 -8.59 6.06 -25.74
CA MET A 240 -8.02 6.04 -27.10
C MET A 240 -8.92 6.71 -28.14
N ASP A 241 -10.24 6.68 -27.94
CA ASP A 241 -11.22 7.31 -28.83
C ASP A 241 -11.34 8.81 -28.59
N ARG A 242 -10.80 9.32 -27.50
CA ARG A 242 -10.82 10.74 -27.11
C ARG A 242 -9.48 11.40 -27.42
N LYS A 243 -9.51 12.45 -28.23
CA LYS A 243 -8.33 13.32 -28.35
C LYS A 243 -8.22 14.12 -27.06
N CYS A 244 -7.03 14.44 -26.62
CA CYS A 244 -6.72 15.27 -25.46
C CYS A 244 -7.96 15.65 -24.60
N PHE A 245 -8.19 14.91 -23.51
CA PHE A 245 -9.41 15.02 -22.69
C PHE A 245 -9.04 15.22 -21.21
N THR A 246 -9.98 15.70 -20.41
CA THR A 246 -9.81 15.79 -18.94
C THR A 246 -10.48 14.57 -18.29
N PRO A 247 -9.73 13.61 -17.76
CA PRO A 247 -10.28 12.47 -17.04
C PRO A 247 -10.97 12.90 -15.73
N THR A 248 -12.02 12.17 -15.34
CA THR A 248 -12.58 12.24 -13.99
C THR A 248 -11.62 11.61 -12.96
N GLU A 249 -11.88 11.78 -11.65
CA GLU A 249 -11.08 11.12 -10.60
C GLU A 249 -11.08 9.60 -10.74
N GLU A 250 -12.22 9.00 -11.08
CA GLU A 250 -12.37 7.57 -11.30
C GLU A 250 -11.59 7.11 -12.54
N GLU A 251 -11.66 7.88 -13.65
CA GLU A 251 -10.88 7.59 -14.85
C GLU A 251 -9.38 7.73 -14.61
N TRP A 252 -8.94 8.74 -13.84
CA TRP A 252 -7.54 8.89 -13.47
C TRP A 252 -7.03 7.66 -12.70
N ALA A 253 -7.79 7.20 -11.71
CA ALA A 253 -7.44 6.00 -10.94
C ALA A 253 -7.35 4.75 -11.83
N ALA A 254 -8.24 4.63 -12.82
CA ALA A 254 -8.23 3.52 -13.76
C ALA A 254 -7.10 3.60 -14.82
N LEU A 255 -6.61 4.80 -15.16
CA LEU A 255 -5.57 5.04 -16.17
C LEU A 255 -4.16 5.16 -15.59
N ASP A 256 -3.99 5.12 -14.28
CA ASP A 256 -2.70 5.29 -13.60
C ASP A 256 -1.62 4.33 -14.12
N TRP A 257 -1.98 3.06 -14.32
CA TRP A 257 -1.08 2.06 -14.90
C TRP A 257 -0.60 2.43 -16.31
N ALA A 258 -1.44 3.09 -17.11
CA ALA A 258 -1.12 3.48 -18.47
C ALA A 258 -0.13 4.65 -18.49
N GLY A 259 -0.26 5.59 -17.56
CA GLY A 259 0.73 6.64 -17.31
C GLY A 259 2.07 6.06 -16.89
N ALA A 260 2.07 5.16 -15.89
CA ALA A 260 3.28 4.49 -15.41
C ALA A 260 3.96 3.64 -16.50
N ALA A 261 3.19 3.05 -17.41
CA ALA A 261 3.73 2.27 -18.53
C ALA A 261 4.18 3.13 -19.72
N GLY A 262 3.97 4.44 -19.71
CA GLY A 262 4.26 5.35 -20.83
C GLY A 262 3.24 5.29 -21.98
N TYR A 263 2.05 4.74 -21.74
CA TYR A 263 0.97 4.63 -22.75
C TYR A 263 -0.05 5.78 -22.68
N LEU A 264 0.04 6.62 -21.67
CA LEU A 264 -0.81 7.82 -21.52
C LEU A 264 0.09 9.03 -21.24
N VAL A 265 -0.09 10.09 -22.01
CA VAL A 265 0.53 11.38 -21.76
C VAL A 265 -0.42 12.21 -20.90
N ALA A 266 0.05 12.67 -19.76
CA ALA A 266 -0.68 13.57 -18.89
C ALA A 266 -0.10 15.00 -19.02
N TYR A 267 -0.98 16.00 -19.19
CA TYR A 267 -0.61 17.41 -19.32
C TYR A 267 -0.80 18.16 -18.00
N SER A 268 -0.08 19.26 -17.80
CA SER A 268 -0.14 20.09 -16.58
C SER A 268 -1.51 20.67 -16.27
N ASP A 269 -2.35 20.85 -17.29
CA ASP A 269 -3.71 21.37 -17.19
C ASP A 269 -4.78 20.28 -16.96
N GLU A 270 -4.39 19.14 -16.42
CA GLU A 270 -5.26 18.00 -16.07
C GLU A 270 -5.82 17.24 -17.29
N ARG A 271 -5.37 17.57 -18.50
CA ARG A 271 -5.72 16.79 -19.68
C ARG A 271 -4.84 15.55 -19.83
N ALA A 272 -5.34 14.57 -20.53
CA ALA A 272 -4.62 13.37 -20.89
C ALA A 272 -4.85 13.01 -22.36
N GLU A 273 -3.91 12.29 -22.95
CA GLU A 273 -4.02 11.81 -24.33
C GLU A 273 -3.26 10.49 -24.49
N VAL A 274 -3.84 9.55 -25.22
CA VAL A 274 -3.15 8.31 -25.63
C VAL A 274 -2.44 8.56 -26.96
N PRO A 275 -1.10 8.44 -27.03
CA PRO A 275 -0.35 8.65 -28.27
C PRO A 275 -0.80 7.72 -29.41
N GLN A 276 -0.83 8.25 -30.65
CA GLN A 276 -1.26 7.48 -31.80
C GLN A 276 -0.41 6.22 -32.05
N GLU A 277 0.86 6.25 -31.70
CA GLU A 277 1.73 5.07 -31.79
C GLU A 277 1.35 3.97 -30.80
N VAL A 278 0.84 4.34 -29.61
CA VAL A 278 0.28 3.41 -28.63
C VAL A 278 -1.01 2.79 -29.17
N ILE A 279 -1.93 3.61 -29.67
CA ILE A 279 -3.20 3.15 -30.29
C ILE A 279 -2.91 2.19 -31.44
N LYS A 280 -1.95 2.52 -32.29
CA LYS A 280 -1.54 1.67 -33.42
C LYS A 280 -1.03 0.30 -32.94
N THR A 281 -0.17 0.28 -31.93
CA THR A 281 0.36 -0.98 -31.39
C THR A 281 -0.71 -1.78 -30.68
N TYR A 282 -1.55 -1.12 -29.88
CA TYR A 282 -2.71 -1.73 -29.22
C TYR A 282 -3.63 -2.44 -30.24
N ASN A 283 -4.00 -1.78 -31.30
CA ASN A 283 -4.86 -2.34 -32.36
C ASN A 283 -4.25 -3.56 -33.06
N GLN A 284 -2.92 -3.70 -33.06
CA GLN A 284 -2.26 -4.91 -33.63
C GLN A 284 -2.39 -6.11 -32.70
N ILE A 285 -2.43 -5.90 -31.40
CA ILE A 285 -2.49 -6.97 -30.39
C ILE A 285 -3.91 -7.24 -29.89
N ASN A 286 -4.84 -6.32 -30.05
CA ASN A 286 -6.23 -6.44 -29.59
C ASN A 286 -7.03 -7.38 -30.49
N THR A 287 -6.73 -8.65 -30.41
CA THR A 287 -7.38 -9.75 -31.14
C THR A 287 -8.29 -10.54 -30.20
N GLU A 288 -9.25 -11.27 -30.76
CA GLU A 288 -10.10 -12.18 -29.98
C GLU A 288 -9.29 -13.19 -29.15
N GLU A 289 -8.20 -13.70 -29.73
CA GLU A 289 -7.27 -14.61 -29.03
C GLU A 289 -6.63 -13.93 -27.81
N PHE A 290 -6.20 -12.68 -27.98
CA PHE A 290 -5.59 -11.90 -26.88
C PHE A 290 -6.59 -11.60 -25.77
N GLN A 291 -7.81 -11.19 -26.11
CA GLN A 291 -8.85 -10.93 -25.12
C GLN A 291 -9.27 -12.22 -24.39
N ASN A 292 -9.36 -13.34 -25.09
CA ASN A 292 -9.60 -14.64 -24.47
C ASN A 292 -8.47 -15.03 -23.50
N LEU A 293 -7.22 -14.76 -23.86
CA LEU A 293 -6.08 -15.04 -22.98
C LEU A 293 -6.11 -14.13 -21.74
N ARG A 294 -6.41 -12.84 -21.89
CA ARG A 294 -6.57 -11.92 -20.75
C ARG A 294 -7.65 -12.40 -19.78
N THR A 295 -8.82 -12.77 -20.30
CA THR A 295 -9.92 -13.32 -19.48
C THR A 295 -9.49 -14.56 -18.70
N LYS A 296 -8.74 -15.48 -19.35
CA LYS A 296 -8.19 -16.67 -18.71
C LYS A 296 -7.16 -16.33 -17.64
N ILE A 297 -6.29 -15.37 -17.90
CA ILE A 297 -5.29 -14.90 -16.93
C ILE A 297 -5.98 -14.20 -15.75
N GLY A 298 -6.96 -13.35 -15.98
CA GLY A 298 -7.72 -12.70 -14.90
C GLY A 298 -8.28 -13.72 -13.91
N TRP A 299 -8.92 -14.77 -14.44
CA TRP A 299 -9.43 -15.85 -13.58
C TRP A 299 -8.32 -16.66 -12.90
N LEU A 300 -7.20 -16.89 -13.56
CA LEU A 300 -6.03 -17.53 -12.95
C LEU A 300 -5.51 -16.70 -11.77
N LEU A 301 -5.37 -15.39 -11.93
CA LEU A 301 -4.93 -14.48 -10.87
C LEU A 301 -5.90 -14.47 -9.68
N ASP A 302 -7.21 -14.57 -9.92
CA ASP A 302 -8.20 -14.74 -8.85
C ASP A 302 -7.98 -16.06 -8.09
N CYS A 303 -7.72 -17.15 -8.80
CA CYS A 303 -7.39 -18.45 -8.19
C CYS A 303 -6.05 -18.39 -7.41
N GLU A 304 -5.04 -17.69 -7.93
CA GLU A 304 -3.76 -17.51 -7.24
C GLU A 304 -3.89 -16.64 -6.00
N SER A 305 -4.72 -15.60 -6.05
CA SER A 305 -5.06 -14.79 -4.88
C SER A 305 -5.71 -15.64 -3.80
N PHE A 306 -6.68 -16.47 -4.18
CA PHE A 306 -7.30 -17.43 -3.27
C PHE A 306 -6.26 -18.40 -2.68
N LEU A 307 -5.36 -18.94 -3.50
CA LEU A 307 -4.25 -19.76 -3.00
C LEU A 307 -3.43 -19.03 -1.94
N GLY A 308 -3.07 -17.77 -2.20
CA GLY A 308 -2.30 -16.96 -1.27
C GLY A 308 -3.01 -16.73 0.07
N PHE A 309 -4.33 -16.50 0.05
CA PHE A 309 -5.12 -16.26 1.24
C PHE A 309 -5.41 -17.53 2.06
N VAL A 310 -5.64 -18.66 1.40
CA VAL A 310 -6.25 -19.83 2.05
C VAL A 310 -5.27 -21.01 2.21
N TYR A 311 -4.40 -21.23 1.24
CA TYR A 311 -3.51 -22.40 1.25
C TYR A 311 -2.03 -22.04 1.39
N ALA A 312 -1.62 -20.93 0.83
CA ALA A 312 -0.24 -20.53 0.62
C ALA A 312 0.58 -21.49 -0.27
N VAL A 313 0.34 -22.80 -0.15
CA VAL A 313 0.95 -23.88 -0.95
C VAL A 313 -0.10 -24.92 -1.28
N ALA A 314 -0.25 -25.26 -2.55
CA ALA A 314 -1.21 -26.28 -3.00
C ALA A 314 -0.66 -27.12 -4.17
N PRO A 315 -1.10 -28.38 -4.34
CA PRO A 315 -0.77 -29.15 -5.55
C PRO A 315 -1.26 -28.45 -6.81
N VAL A 316 -0.47 -28.44 -7.87
CA VAL A 316 -0.88 -27.88 -9.19
C VAL A 316 -2.20 -28.49 -9.66
N LYS A 317 -2.38 -29.80 -9.43
CA LYS A 317 -3.62 -30.52 -9.76
C LYS A 317 -4.86 -29.93 -9.07
N LEU A 318 -4.73 -29.50 -7.82
CA LEU A 318 -5.85 -28.87 -7.09
C LEU A 318 -6.16 -27.49 -7.70
N MET A 319 -5.14 -26.70 -7.98
CA MET A 319 -5.33 -25.37 -8.56
C MET A 319 -5.93 -25.46 -9.98
N HIS A 320 -5.50 -26.43 -10.77
CA HIS A 320 -6.13 -26.75 -12.04
C HIS A 320 -7.61 -27.15 -11.88
N GLN A 321 -7.95 -27.97 -10.88
CA GLN A 321 -9.34 -28.33 -10.58
C GLN A 321 -10.19 -27.10 -10.21
N ILE A 322 -9.68 -26.22 -9.36
CA ILE A 322 -10.35 -24.97 -8.97
C ILE A 322 -10.53 -24.06 -10.20
N TYR A 323 -9.49 -23.86 -10.98
CA TYR A 323 -9.54 -23.07 -12.21
C TYR A 323 -10.60 -23.59 -13.18
N SER A 324 -10.60 -24.89 -13.44
CA SER A 324 -11.49 -25.54 -14.39
C SER A 324 -12.92 -25.77 -13.88
N SER A 325 -13.21 -25.44 -12.62
CA SER A 325 -14.56 -25.54 -12.03
C SER A 325 -15.51 -24.43 -12.48
N ARG A 326 -14.95 -23.32 -12.98
CA ARG A 326 -15.74 -22.18 -13.47
C ARG A 326 -16.24 -22.46 -14.88
N GLN A 327 -17.54 -22.27 -15.12
CA GLN A 327 -18.14 -22.43 -16.44
C GLN A 327 -17.46 -21.51 -17.48
N GLY A 328 -17.02 -22.07 -18.61
CA GLY A 328 -16.30 -21.38 -19.67
C GLY A 328 -14.79 -21.31 -19.48
N PHE A 329 -14.26 -21.92 -18.40
CA PHE A 329 -12.81 -22.00 -18.11
C PHE A 329 -12.33 -23.44 -17.99
N GLU A 330 -13.10 -24.40 -18.52
CA GLU A 330 -12.70 -25.80 -18.57
C GLU A 330 -11.42 -25.91 -19.41
N ALA A 331 -10.35 -26.41 -18.81
CA ALA A 331 -9.03 -26.56 -19.44
C ALA A 331 -8.44 -27.91 -19.08
N ASP A 332 -7.67 -28.50 -20.00
CA ASP A 332 -6.75 -29.56 -19.61
C ASP A 332 -5.51 -29.01 -18.89
N MET A 333 -4.68 -29.89 -18.33
CA MET A 333 -3.50 -29.47 -17.57
C MET A 333 -2.50 -28.69 -18.44
N ASP A 334 -2.35 -29.07 -19.71
CA ASP A 334 -1.42 -28.41 -20.61
C ASP A 334 -1.88 -26.98 -20.95
N GLU A 335 -3.18 -26.78 -21.11
CA GLU A 335 -3.76 -25.46 -21.32
C GLU A 335 -3.64 -24.59 -20.06
N PHE A 336 -3.97 -25.13 -18.89
CA PHE A 336 -3.80 -24.44 -17.61
C PHE A 336 -2.35 -23.96 -17.42
N LEU A 337 -1.37 -24.83 -17.67
CA LEU A 337 0.04 -24.50 -17.57
C LEU A 337 0.48 -23.48 -18.64
N ARG A 338 -0.11 -23.52 -19.84
CA ARG A 338 0.16 -22.49 -20.87
C ARG A 338 -0.36 -21.11 -20.42
N VAL A 339 -1.54 -21.04 -19.82
CA VAL A 339 -2.08 -19.79 -19.27
C VAL A 339 -1.18 -19.27 -18.14
N PHE A 340 -0.78 -20.12 -17.21
CA PHE A 340 0.15 -19.77 -16.14
C PHE A 340 1.49 -19.24 -16.68
N ASN A 341 2.10 -19.92 -17.62
CA ASN A 341 3.38 -19.53 -18.24
C ASN A 341 3.29 -18.33 -19.19
N SER A 342 2.08 -17.83 -19.48
CA SER A 342 1.88 -16.59 -20.24
C SER A 342 2.11 -15.34 -19.39
N ILE A 343 2.19 -15.48 -18.09
CA ILE A 343 2.57 -14.41 -17.15
C ILE A 343 4.06 -14.50 -16.92
N ASP A 344 4.77 -13.36 -17.04
CA ASP A 344 6.20 -13.32 -16.73
C ASP A 344 6.43 -13.73 -15.26
N GLU A 345 7.44 -14.57 -15.02
CA GLU A 345 7.73 -15.11 -13.69
C GLU A 345 7.90 -14.00 -12.64
N GLU A 346 8.51 -12.86 -13.01
CA GLU A 346 8.70 -11.73 -12.09
C GLU A 346 7.38 -11.05 -11.71
N ALA A 347 6.40 -11.02 -12.63
CA ALA A 347 5.09 -10.41 -12.43
C ALA A 347 4.06 -11.34 -11.79
N ASN A 348 4.25 -12.65 -11.91
CA ASN A 348 3.37 -13.64 -11.31
C ASN A 348 3.52 -13.64 -9.78
N ILE A 349 2.42 -13.76 -9.03
CA ILE A 349 2.42 -13.82 -7.57
C ILE A 349 2.71 -15.23 -7.04
N CYS A 350 2.63 -16.24 -7.89
CA CYS A 350 2.92 -17.64 -7.59
C CYS A 350 4.06 -18.18 -8.43
N ILE A 351 4.66 -19.28 -7.98
CA ILE A 351 5.57 -20.11 -8.76
C ILE A 351 5.10 -21.57 -8.73
N ILE A 352 5.48 -22.35 -9.74
CA ILE A 352 5.32 -23.79 -9.73
C ILE A 352 6.67 -24.45 -9.46
N LYS A 353 6.72 -25.28 -8.41
CA LYS A 353 7.90 -26.06 -8.04
C LYS A 353 7.47 -27.40 -7.44
N ASP A 354 8.09 -28.50 -7.90
CA ASP A 354 7.85 -29.85 -7.39
C ASP A 354 6.35 -30.23 -7.38
N ASP A 355 5.63 -30.01 -8.49
CA ASP A 355 4.19 -30.20 -8.66
C ASP A 355 3.30 -29.41 -7.67
N LYS A 356 3.83 -28.35 -7.08
CA LYS A 356 3.11 -27.43 -6.21
C LYS A 356 3.13 -26.03 -6.76
N MET A 357 2.00 -25.35 -6.64
CA MET A 357 1.89 -23.91 -6.80
C MET A 357 2.11 -23.28 -5.44
N ILE A 358 3.03 -22.32 -5.38
CA ILE A 358 3.51 -21.71 -4.13
C ILE A 358 3.36 -20.19 -4.25
N TYR A 359 2.70 -19.59 -3.29
CA TYR A 359 2.65 -18.13 -3.17
C TYR A 359 4.04 -17.58 -2.83
N LYS A 360 4.57 -16.67 -3.63
CA LYS A 360 5.97 -16.21 -3.54
C LYS A 360 6.35 -15.66 -2.17
N ALA A 361 5.44 -14.92 -1.52
CA ALA A 361 5.70 -14.38 -0.19
C ALA A 361 6.07 -15.45 0.86
N VAL A 362 5.65 -16.69 0.66
CA VAL A 362 6.03 -17.83 1.52
C VAL A 362 7.52 -18.16 1.42
N LEU A 363 8.06 -18.07 0.20
CA LEU A 363 9.49 -18.33 -0.05
C LEU A 363 10.35 -17.14 0.40
N GLU A 364 9.93 -15.94 0.10
CA GLU A 364 10.62 -14.70 0.47
C GLU A 364 10.77 -14.57 1.99
N ASN A 365 9.76 -15.02 2.75
CA ASN A 365 9.77 -15.01 4.21
C ASN A 365 10.27 -16.32 4.84
N ASN A 366 10.79 -17.28 4.06
CA ASN A 366 11.30 -18.57 4.51
C ASN A 366 10.26 -19.43 5.27
N LEU A 367 8.96 -19.27 5.02
CA LEU A 367 7.85 -19.92 5.72
C LEU A 367 7.45 -21.29 5.11
N TYR A 368 7.97 -21.61 3.93
CA TYR A 368 7.54 -22.79 3.15
C TYR A 368 7.53 -24.10 3.96
N ARG A 369 8.63 -24.40 4.66
CA ARG A 369 8.76 -25.65 5.43
C ARG A 369 7.83 -25.69 6.65
N ASP A 370 7.61 -24.56 7.27
CA ASP A 370 6.72 -24.48 8.44
C ASP A 370 5.26 -24.67 8.02
N ILE A 371 4.85 -24.06 6.89
CA ILE A 371 3.52 -24.24 6.32
C ILE A 371 3.29 -25.71 5.94
N GLU A 372 4.21 -26.34 5.22
CA GLU A 372 4.06 -27.77 4.87
C GLU A 372 3.93 -28.67 6.11
N ARG A 373 4.68 -28.35 7.18
CA ARG A 373 4.64 -29.12 8.43
C ARG A 373 3.29 -29.00 9.12
N VAL A 374 2.74 -27.79 9.28
CA VAL A 374 1.46 -27.58 9.97
C VAL A 374 0.28 -28.11 9.16
N GLN A 375 0.36 -28.05 7.85
CA GLN A 375 -0.65 -28.59 6.94
C GLN A 375 -0.64 -30.12 6.79
N TYR A 376 0.41 -30.78 7.25
CA TYR A 376 0.59 -32.22 7.03
C TYR A 376 -0.56 -33.04 7.61
N GLY A 377 -1.10 -33.94 6.79
CA GLY A 377 -2.21 -34.84 7.17
C GLY A 377 -3.62 -34.27 6.98
N ASN A 378 -3.76 -32.99 6.67
CA ASN A 378 -5.05 -32.40 6.32
C ASN A 378 -5.35 -32.60 4.81
N ASP A 379 -6.59 -32.81 4.47
CA ASP A 379 -7.14 -32.70 3.11
C ASP A 379 -7.33 -31.23 2.75
N PHE A 380 -7.39 -30.90 1.46
CA PHE A 380 -7.66 -29.54 0.98
C PHE A 380 -9.17 -29.30 0.89
N TYR A 381 -9.61 -28.18 1.42
CA TYR A 381 -10.91 -27.63 1.12
C TYR A 381 -10.99 -27.26 -0.37
N ILE A 382 -12.15 -27.40 -1.00
CA ILE A 382 -12.37 -27.02 -2.40
C ILE A 382 -13.43 -25.91 -2.42
N PRO A 383 -13.07 -24.66 -2.83
CA PRO A 383 -14.00 -23.53 -2.83
C PRO A 383 -15.00 -23.59 -3.99
N SER A 384 -16.11 -22.88 -3.87
CA SER A 384 -16.93 -22.51 -5.00
C SER A 384 -16.29 -21.36 -5.81
N THR A 385 -16.73 -21.18 -7.05
CA THR A 385 -16.29 -20.05 -7.90
C THR A 385 -16.59 -18.70 -7.23
N GLU A 386 -17.77 -18.57 -6.61
CA GLU A 386 -18.19 -17.35 -5.92
C GLU A 386 -17.30 -17.03 -4.72
N GLU A 387 -16.83 -18.07 -4.02
CA GLU A 387 -15.91 -17.90 -2.90
C GLU A 387 -14.53 -17.45 -3.38
N VAL A 388 -14.01 -18.05 -4.45
CA VAL A 388 -12.74 -17.59 -5.06
C VAL A 388 -12.81 -16.12 -5.45
N LEU A 389 -13.89 -15.70 -6.12
CA LEU A 389 -14.10 -14.31 -6.51
C LEU A 389 -14.24 -13.37 -5.30
N ASP A 390 -14.91 -13.82 -4.24
CA ASP A 390 -15.07 -13.03 -3.01
C ASP A 390 -13.71 -12.73 -2.36
N TYR A 391 -12.86 -13.75 -2.23
CA TYR A 391 -11.50 -13.56 -1.73
C TYR A 391 -10.62 -12.72 -2.65
N ALA A 392 -10.75 -12.87 -3.96
CA ALA A 392 -9.97 -12.09 -4.92
C ALA A 392 -10.28 -10.60 -4.84
N VAL A 393 -11.55 -10.25 -4.60
CA VAL A 393 -12.01 -8.85 -4.50
C VAL A 393 -11.75 -8.26 -3.12
N ASN A 394 -12.10 -8.97 -2.05
CA ASN A 394 -12.15 -8.42 -0.70
C ASN A 394 -10.95 -8.82 0.17
N GLY A 395 -10.21 -9.88 -0.17
CA GLY A 395 -9.12 -10.43 0.64
C GLY A 395 -9.59 -11.17 1.89
N TYR A 396 -10.91 -11.30 2.09
CA TYR A 396 -11.55 -12.00 3.19
C TYR A 396 -12.94 -12.51 2.76
N PRO A 397 -13.56 -13.48 3.47
CA PRO A 397 -14.86 -14.03 3.08
C PRO A 397 -16.00 -13.07 3.42
N SER A 398 -16.22 -12.04 2.60
CA SER A 398 -17.19 -10.98 2.87
C SER A 398 -18.64 -11.48 2.90
N ARG A 399 -18.91 -12.59 2.21
CA ARG A 399 -20.23 -13.24 2.14
C ARG A 399 -20.48 -14.24 3.26
N GLU A 400 -19.46 -14.59 4.04
CA GLU A 400 -19.63 -15.45 5.21
C GLU A 400 -20.44 -14.71 6.29
N PRO A 401 -21.57 -15.28 6.77
CA PRO A 401 -22.44 -14.61 7.72
C PRO A 401 -21.73 -14.07 8.96
N ALA A 402 -20.73 -14.79 9.48
CA ALA A 402 -19.96 -14.36 10.64
C ALA A 402 -19.17 -13.06 10.36
N TYR A 403 -18.57 -12.92 9.18
CA TYR A 403 -17.87 -11.71 8.75
C TYR A 403 -18.83 -10.58 8.42
N TYR A 404 -19.94 -10.88 7.75
CA TYR A 404 -20.98 -9.90 7.46
C TYR A 404 -21.58 -9.29 8.73
N ASN A 405 -21.78 -10.10 9.77
CA ASN A 405 -22.25 -9.62 11.07
C ASN A 405 -21.24 -8.64 11.73
N ILE A 406 -19.94 -8.87 11.59
CA ILE A 406 -18.91 -7.92 12.05
C ILE A 406 -18.97 -6.64 11.21
N TYR A 407 -19.11 -6.75 9.89
CA TYR A 407 -19.25 -5.60 9.01
C TYR A 407 -20.43 -4.71 9.41
N GLN A 408 -21.62 -5.31 9.62
CA GLN A 408 -22.80 -4.58 10.09
C GLN A 408 -22.55 -3.92 11.46
N PHE A 409 -21.96 -4.66 12.39
CA PHE A 409 -21.62 -4.10 13.70
C PHE A 409 -20.69 -2.90 13.62
N MET A 410 -19.65 -2.98 12.78
CA MET A 410 -18.70 -1.86 12.59
C MET A 410 -19.37 -0.65 11.94
N THR A 411 -20.20 -0.85 10.93
CA THR A 411 -20.85 0.25 10.20
C THR A 411 -22.03 0.85 10.96
N GLU A 412 -22.88 0.02 11.56
CA GLU A 412 -24.13 0.48 12.21
C GLU A 412 -23.93 0.90 13.67
N GLU A 413 -23.09 0.19 14.44
CA GLU A 413 -22.94 0.44 15.88
C GLU A 413 -21.64 1.18 16.24
N MET A 414 -20.59 1.05 15.43
CA MET A 414 -19.32 1.76 15.61
C MET A 414 -19.15 2.94 14.63
N HIS A 415 -20.11 3.16 13.75
CA HIS A 415 -20.14 4.24 12.76
C HIS A 415 -18.87 4.32 11.89
N LYS A 416 -18.29 3.16 11.55
CA LYS A 416 -17.16 3.06 10.65
C LYS A 416 -17.60 3.26 9.20
N THR A 417 -16.75 3.88 8.38
CA THR A 417 -16.99 3.90 6.93
C THR A 417 -16.87 2.48 6.36
N LYS A 418 -17.35 2.31 5.14
CA LYS A 418 -17.21 1.02 4.44
C LYS A 418 -15.74 0.61 4.33
N GLU A 419 -14.90 1.55 3.91
CA GLU A 419 -13.46 1.32 3.71
C GLU A 419 -12.75 0.97 5.02
N GLU A 420 -13.10 1.64 6.13
CA GLU A 420 -12.56 1.31 7.46
C GLU A 420 -13.01 -0.09 7.91
N ALA A 421 -14.26 -0.44 7.68
CA ALA A 421 -14.80 -1.75 8.05
C ALA A 421 -14.16 -2.88 7.23
N ASP A 422 -14.03 -2.71 5.92
CA ASP A 422 -13.37 -3.68 5.02
C ASP A 422 -11.91 -3.88 5.42
N TYR A 423 -11.18 -2.82 5.72
CA TYR A 423 -9.79 -2.89 6.20
C TYR A 423 -9.65 -3.65 7.51
N LEU A 424 -10.51 -3.35 8.50
CA LEU A 424 -10.49 -4.03 9.79
C LEU A 424 -10.88 -5.51 9.66
N LEU A 425 -11.82 -5.84 8.78
CA LEU A 425 -12.20 -7.23 8.48
C LEU A 425 -11.08 -8.02 7.81
N TYR A 426 -10.37 -7.39 6.88
CA TYR A 426 -9.17 -7.99 6.29
C TYR A 426 -8.12 -8.32 7.37
N ILE A 427 -7.89 -7.41 8.33
CA ILE A 427 -6.97 -7.67 9.46
C ILE A 427 -7.47 -8.85 10.30
N VAL A 428 -8.76 -8.86 10.65
CA VAL A 428 -9.37 -9.97 11.42
C VAL A 428 -9.16 -11.30 10.70
N TYR A 429 -9.45 -11.32 9.40
CA TYR A 429 -9.25 -12.52 8.59
C TYR A 429 -7.79 -12.96 8.57
N LYS A 430 -6.88 -12.04 8.28
CA LYS A 430 -5.44 -12.33 8.20
C LYS A 430 -4.90 -12.93 9.50
N GLU A 431 -5.28 -12.37 10.64
CA GLU A 431 -4.84 -12.89 11.93
C GLU A 431 -5.43 -14.29 12.20
N PHE A 432 -6.73 -14.47 12.03
CA PHE A 432 -7.36 -15.77 12.28
C PHE A 432 -6.89 -16.85 11.30
N SER A 433 -6.77 -16.53 10.01
CA SER A 433 -6.33 -17.51 8.99
C SER A 433 -4.95 -18.09 9.27
N MET A 434 -4.10 -17.34 9.98
CA MET A 434 -2.76 -17.73 10.42
C MET A 434 -2.70 -18.22 11.88
N ASN A 435 -3.84 -18.61 12.45
CA ASN A 435 -3.96 -19.09 13.82
C ASN A 435 -3.60 -18.04 14.90
N GLY A 436 -3.77 -16.75 14.58
CA GLY A 436 -3.61 -15.65 15.52
C GLY A 436 -4.66 -15.66 16.62
N MET A 437 -4.32 -15.10 17.77
CA MET A 437 -5.22 -15.05 18.91
C MET A 437 -6.12 -13.81 18.89
N LEU A 438 -7.27 -13.91 19.54
CA LEU A 438 -8.17 -12.77 19.72
C LEU A 438 -7.47 -11.55 20.36
N SER A 439 -6.51 -11.79 21.27
CA SER A 439 -5.69 -10.75 21.88
C SER A 439 -4.89 -9.95 20.85
N ASP A 440 -4.38 -10.62 19.81
CA ASP A 440 -3.55 -9.99 18.80
C ASP A 440 -4.39 -9.01 17.96
N ILE A 441 -5.63 -9.41 17.62
CA ILE A 441 -6.59 -8.53 16.95
C ILE A 441 -6.93 -7.32 17.83
N MET A 442 -7.19 -7.53 19.13
CA MET A 442 -7.50 -6.43 20.05
C MET A 442 -6.30 -5.48 20.21
N ASP A 443 -5.07 -6.01 20.20
CA ASP A 443 -3.85 -5.19 20.24
C ASP A 443 -3.68 -4.37 18.95
N ILE A 444 -4.01 -4.95 17.78
CA ILE A 444 -4.00 -4.23 16.50
C ILE A 444 -5.08 -3.15 16.52
N PHE A 445 -6.29 -3.47 16.95
CA PHE A 445 -7.39 -2.51 17.03
C PHE A 445 -7.05 -1.33 17.96
N ASN A 446 -6.40 -1.60 19.08
CA ASN A 446 -5.89 -0.54 19.95
C ASN A 446 -4.85 0.35 19.25
N LYS A 447 -3.96 -0.22 18.43
CA LYS A 447 -2.99 0.54 17.62
C LYS A 447 -3.67 1.37 16.53
N GLU A 448 -4.73 0.83 15.93
CA GLU A 448 -5.56 1.53 14.94
C GLU A 448 -6.55 2.52 15.59
N ASN A 449 -6.49 2.69 16.92
CA ASN A 449 -7.37 3.56 17.72
C ASN A 449 -8.87 3.24 17.53
N VAL A 450 -9.20 1.97 17.41
CA VAL A 450 -10.60 1.53 17.45
C VAL A 450 -11.07 1.62 18.91
N VAL A 451 -12.04 2.48 19.15
CA VAL A 451 -12.59 2.75 20.50
C VAL A 451 -13.96 2.10 20.61
N PHE A 452 -14.22 1.46 21.74
CA PHE A 452 -15.54 0.93 22.10
C PHE A 452 -16.21 1.86 23.10
N ASP A 453 -17.46 2.21 22.87
CA ASP A 453 -18.24 3.14 23.71
C ASP A 453 -18.63 2.52 25.05
N SER A 454 -18.66 1.21 25.16
CA SER A 454 -19.05 0.49 26.38
C SER A 454 -18.47 -0.92 26.47
N ASP A 455 -18.43 -1.46 27.70
CA ASP A 455 -18.10 -2.86 27.96
C ASP A 455 -19.07 -3.83 27.24
N GLU A 456 -20.30 -3.42 27.01
CA GLU A 456 -21.31 -4.23 26.31
C GLU A 456 -21.02 -4.29 24.83
N GLN A 457 -20.66 -3.18 24.21
CA GLN A 457 -20.26 -3.11 22.82
C GLN A 457 -19.00 -3.98 22.58
N MET A 458 -17.99 -3.87 23.45
CA MET A 458 -16.78 -4.70 23.39
C MET A 458 -17.11 -6.21 23.53
N LYS A 459 -18.01 -6.59 24.44
CA LYS A 459 -18.41 -7.99 24.59
C LYS A 459 -19.15 -8.52 23.37
N LYS A 460 -20.07 -7.73 22.80
CA LYS A 460 -20.77 -8.10 21.57
C LYS A 460 -19.77 -8.32 20.44
N PHE A 461 -18.84 -7.39 20.24
CA PHE A 461 -17.79 -7.50 19.25
C PHE A 461 -16.92 -8.75 19.46
N THR A 462 -16.48 -9.01 20.70
CA THR A 462 -15.71 -10.21 21.04
C THR A 462 -16.46 -11.49 20.68
N THR A 463 -17.79 -11.52 20.89
CA THR A 463 -18.61 -12.68 20.52
C THR A 463 -18.65 -12.87 19.01
N LEU A 464 -18.80 -11.79 18.24
CA LEU A 464 -18.74 -11.83 16.77
C LEU A 464 -17.38 -12.27 16.27
N LEU A 465 -16.28 -11.84 16.88
CA LEU A 465 -14.93 -12.28 16.54
C LEU A 465 -14.74 -13.78 16.79
N VAL A 466 -15.27 -14.33 17.88
CA VAL A 466 -15.20 -15.78 18.13
C VAL A 466 -15.98 -16.57 17.08
N ASP A 467 -17.14 -16.05 16.69
CA ASP A 467 -17.93 -16.65 15.61
C ASP A 467 -17.17 -16.62 14.29
N ALA A 468 -16.60 -15.47 13.93
CA ALA A 468 -15.76 -15.33 12.73
C ALA A 468 -14.55 -16.28 12.74
N ASN A 469 -13.86 -16.40 13.89
CA ASN A 469 -12.76 -17.36 14.01
C ASN A 469 -13.17 -18.79 13.69
N ASN A 470 -14.35 -19.24 14.17
CA ASN A 470 -14.85 -20.58 13.93
C ASN A 470 -15.16 -20.85 12.43
N HIS A 471 -15.49 -19.78 11.68
CA HIS A 471 -15.85 -19.83 10.26
C HIS A 471 -14.72 -19.33 9.33
N THR A 472 -13.55 -19.01 9.88
CA THR A 472 -12.38 -18.59 9.08
C THR A 472 -11.72 -19.77 8.40
N ARG A 473 -11.41 -19.65 7.10
CA ARG A 473 -10.57 -20.60 6.38
C ARG A 473 -9.14 -20.52 6.90
N MET A 474 -8.70 -21.59 7.57
CA MET A 474 -7.39 -21.65 8.24
C MET A 474 -6.32 -22.22 7.31
N LEU A 475 -5.19 -21.55 7.23
CA LEU A 475 -4.02 -22.00 6.48
C LEU A 475 -3.53 -23.37 6.98
N ASP A 476 -3.47 -23.58 8.30
CA ASP A 476 -3.02 -24.83 8.94
C ASP A 476 -3.95 -26.00 8.59
N PHE A 477 -5.22 -25.75 8.37
CA PHE A 477 -6.22 -26.75 8.01
C PHE A 477 -6.46 -26.87 6.50
N ARG A 478 -5.55 -26.34 5.68
CA ARG A 478 -5.68 -26.34 4.22
C ARG A 478 -7.02 -25.81 3.73
N GLY A 479 -7.45 -24.67 4.31
CA GLY A 479 -8.69 -23.99 3.95
C GLY A 479 -9.95 -24.52 4.62
N HIS A 480 -9.88 -25.54 5.46
CA HIS A 480 -11.02 -25.89 6.32
C HIS A 480 -11.14 -24.90 7.49
N THR A 481 -12.36 -24.74 7.98
CA THR A 481 -12.61 -23.90 9.16
C THR A 481 -12.40 -24.70 10.46
N PRO A 482 -12.17 -24.02 11.60
CA PRO A 482 -12.18 -24.68 12.91
C PRO A 482 -13.45 -25.48 13.19
N GLU A 483 -14.63 -24.98 12.79
CA GLU A 483 -15.90 -25.68 12.95
C GLU A 483 -15.92 -26.98 12.15
N GLU A 484 -15.54 -26.97 10.87
CA GLU A 484 -15.46 -28.16 10.01
C GLU A 484 -14.50 -29.22 10.58
N LYS A 485 -13.45 -28.82 11.28
CA LYS A 485 -12.48 -29.72 11.93
C LYS A 485 -12.85 -30.09 13.38
N GLY A 486 -13.95 -29.58 13.92
CA GLY A 486 -14.38 -29.84 15.30
C GLY A 486 -13.57 -29.10 16.37
N HIS A 487 -12.87 -28.05 15.99
CA HIS A 487 -12.05 -27.20 16.87
C HIS A 487 -12.75 -25.88 17.22
N VAL A 488 -14.01 -25.94 17.65
CA VAL A 488 -14.83 -24.74 17.89
C VAL A 488 -14.34 -23.97 19.11
N ALA A 489 -13.94 -22.70 18.91
CA ALA A 489 -13.69 -21.77 20.00
C ALA A 489 -15.03 -21.34 20.64
N VAL A 490 -15.04 -21.19 21.95
CA VAL A 490 -16.20 -20.68 22.69
C VAL A 490 -15.83 -19.36 23.37
N PRO A 491 -16.74 -18.38 23.46
CA PRO A 491 -16.47 -17.15 24.17
C PRO A 491 -16.09 -17.45 25.63
N ILE A 492 -14.85 -17.14 26.02
CA ILE A 492 -14.44 -17.24 27.40
C ILE A 492 -14.98 -16.01 28.11
N PRO A 493 -15.80 -16.14 29.18
CA PRO A 493 -16.25 -14.99 29.95
C PRO A 493 -15.02 -14.22 30.43
N MET A 494 -14.83 -12.99 29.97
CA MET A 494 -13.75 -12.15 30.49
C MET A 494 -13.90 -12.08 32.01
N LYS A 495 -12.96 -12.72 32.73
CA LYS A 495 -12.84 -12.44 34.15
C LYS A 495 -12.61 -10.95 34.26
N LYS A 496 -13.52 -10.24 34.96
CA LYS A 496 -13.28 -8.85 35.35
C LYS A 496 -11.94 -8.83 36.06
N THR A 497 -10.89 -8.45 35.36
CA THR A 497 -9.67 -8.01 36.03
C THR A 497 -10.13 -6.78 36.80
N PRO A 498 -10.08 -6.77 38.12
CA PRO A 498 -10.42 -5.55 38.81
C PRO A 498 -9.45 -4.51 38.29
N VAL A 499 -9.99 -3.43 37.69
CA VAL A 499 -9.21 -2.23 37.42
C VAL A 499 -8.75 -1.78 38.80
N THR A 500 -7.55 -2.22 39.20
CA THR A 500 -6.92 -1.71 40.41
C THR A 500 -6.66 -0.25 40.11
N ALA A 501 -7.49 0.61 40.66
CA ALA A 501 -7.24 2.04 40.67
C ALA A 501 -5.75 2.25 40.98
N PRO A 502 -5.04 3.14 40.26
CA PRO A 502 -3.61 3.31 40.44
C PRO A 502 -3.32 3.47 41.91
N LYS A 503 -2.54 2.51 42.48
CA LYS A 503 -2.28 2.43 43.90
C LYS A 503 -1.67 3.75 44.34
N LYS A 504 -2.42 4.49 45.20
CA LYS A 504 -1.99 5.79 45.68
C LYS A 504 -0.65 5.61 46.38
N ILE A 505 0.42 6.13 45.79
CA ILE A 505 1.77 5.99 46.33
C ILE A 505 1.93 7.00 47.43
N TYR A 506 2.15 6.52 48.64
CA TYR A 506 2.39 7.37 49.81
C TYR A 506 3.86 7.77 49.94
N PRO A 507 4.19 8.89 50.56
CA PRO A 507 5.57 9.41 50.66
C PRO A 507 6.59 8.43 51.22
N ASN A 508 6.17 7.47 52.03
CA ASN A 508 7.06 6.49 52.65
C ASN A 508 7.13 5.14 51.93
N ASP A 509 6.33 4.92 50.87
CA ASP A 509 6.35 3.69 50.08
C ASP A 509 7.65 3.55 49.29
N PRO A 510 8.09 2.30 48.94
CA PRO A 510 9.19 2.08 48.04
C PRO A 510 8.93 2.78 46.70
N CYS A 511 9.93 3.46 46.14
CA CYS A 511 9.78 4.18 44.90
C CYS A 511 9.54 3.20 43.73
N PRO A 512 8.51 3.40 42.89
CA PRO A 512 8.21 2.50 41.77
C PRO A 512 9.29 2.50 40.69
N CYS A 513 10.27 3.42 40.70
CA CYS A 513 11.40 3.42 39.79
C CYS A 513 12.43 2.28 40.09
N GLY A 514 12.21 1.44 41.08
CA GLY A 514 13.11 0.32 41.44
C GLY A 514 14.39 0.74 42.16
N SER A 515 14.56 1.99 42.59
CA SER A 515 15.76 2.50 43.25
C SER A 515 15.95 2.04 44.70
N GLY A 516 15.02 1.29 45.30
CA GLY A 516 15.02 0.89 46.69
C GLY A 516 14.80 2.01 47.70
N LYS A 517 14.69 3.26 47.29
CA LYS A 517 14.47 4.44 48.13
C LYS A 517 12.98 4.72 48.37
N LYS A 518 12.63 5.37 49.48
CA LYS A 518 11.26 5.86 49.72
C LYS A 518 10.88 6.88 48.68
N TYR A 519 9.58 6.88 48.24
CA TYR A 519 9.08 7.76 47.17
C TYR A 519 9.41 9.23 47.41
N LYS A 520 9.20 9.77 48.62
CA LYS A 520 9.56 11.15 48.99
C LYS A 520 11.04 11.50 48.90
N LYS A 521 11.95 10.49 48.88
CA LYS A 521 13.40 10.66 48.74
C LYS A 521 13.94 10.29 47.35
N CYS A 522 13.02 10.03 46.40
CA CYS A 522 13.34 9.68 45.01
C CYS A 522 12.44 10.47 44.04
N CYS A 523 11.57 9.84 43.31
CA CYS A 523 10.73 10.48 42.29
C CYS A 523 9.68 11.45 42.85
N GLY A 524 9.33 11.35 44.14
CA GLY A 524 8.43 12.27 44.83
C GLY A 524 9.13 13.47 45.53
N ARG A 525 10.42 13.72 45.27
CA ARG A 525 11.19 14.77 45.96
C ARG A 525 10.87 16.18 45.45
N ASN A 526 10.33 16.32 44.26
CA ASN A 526 10.06 17.59 43.57
C ASN A 526 8.55 17.75 43.24
N LYS A 527 7.65 17.08 43.95
CA LYS A 527 6.21 17.29 43.84
C LYS A 527 5.66 17.93 45.10
#